data_e599228bf73e9b175de8a304413963f2
#
_entry.id   e599228bf73e9b175de8a304413963f2
#
_cell.length_a   1.000
_cell.length_b   1.000
_cell.length_c   1.000
_cell.angle_alpha   90.00
_cell.angle_beta   90.00
_cell.angle_gamma   90.00
#
_symmetry.space_group_name_H-M   'P 1'
#
loop_
_entity.id
_entity.type
_entity.pdbx_description
1 polymer ?
#
loop_
_entity_poly.entity_id
_entity_poly.type
_entity_poly.pdbx_seq_one_letter_code
_entity_poly.pdbx_strand_id
1 'polypeptide(L)'
;IDQDKREKIIKKEFLKILNKRKLTIDNNPRLLDEVVNLVDNPNILICSFDKKFLSIPKEILILTMQSHQKYFPTFDNKGQITNEFLIVANKKDEKGLIKIGNERVVEARLSDAEFFWNKDKTQNLVKKVSKLKSMSFFKGLGTYFDKVQRMRKLGGMISDELLISKEKVELSASICKTDLTSDLVGEFPELQGIMGGYFSIHQGFDKDISLAIREQYLPIGLDSKIPKKSFSVALSVTDKIDSLVGFFGINEKPTSSKDPSL
;
A
#
# COMPACT_ATOMS: atom_id res chain seq x y z
N ILE A 1 -13.08 -31.40 -5.83
CA ILE A 1 -13.47 -30.81 -7.13
C ILE A 1 -12.20 -30.31 -7.81
N ASP A 2 -12.05 -30.46 -9.14
CA ASP A 2 -10.87 -29.95 -9.85
C ASP A 2 -10.79 -28.40 -9.80
N GLN A 3 -9.60 -27.86 -10.06
CA GLN A 3 -9.29 -26.44 -9.92
C GLN A 3 -10.20 -25.56 -10.80
N ASP A 4 -10.38 -25.93 -12.07
CA ASP A 4 -11.19 -25.15 -13.02
C ASP A 4 -12.66 -25.08 -12.61
N LYS A 5 -13.18 -26.17 -12.05
CA LYS A 5 -14.55 -26.20 -11.52
C LYS A 5 -14.69 -25.34 -10.28
N ARG A 6 -13.70 -25.34 -9.37
CA ARG A 6 -13.70 -24.47 -8.19
C ARG A 6 -13.73 -23.01 -8.59
N GLU A 7 -12.85 -22.63 -9.53
CA GLU A 7 -12.79 -21.26 -10.04
C GLU A 7 -14.12 -20.82 -10.67
N LYS A 8 -14.72 -21.67 -11.51
CA LYS A 8 -16.03 -21.39 -12.14
C LYS A 8 -17.13 -21.20 -11.09
N ILE A 9 -17.15 -22.04 -10.05
CA ILE A 9 -18.13 -21.92 -8.95
C ILE A 9 -17.93 -20.58 -8.23
N ILE A 10 -16.70 -20.25 -7.84
CA ILE A 10 -16.39 -18.99 -7.12
C ILE A 10 -16.82 -17.79 -7.96
N LYS A 11 -16.39 -17.71 -9.21
CA LYS A 11 -16.74 -16.60 -10.11
C LYS A 11 -18.26 -16.45 -10.29
N LYS A 12 -18.96 -17.57 -10.49
CA LYS A 12 -20.43 -17.56 -10.66
C LYS A 12 -21.15 -17.04 -9.41
N GLU A 13 -20.77 -17.52 -8.23
CA GLU A 13 -21.42 -17.12 -6.99
C GLU A 13 -21.03 -15.65 -6.62
N PHE A 14 -19.79 -15.22 -6.89
CA PHE A 14 -19.39 -13.82 -6.77
C PHE A 14 -20.31 -12.91 -7.60
N LEU A 15 -20.45 -13.19 -8.89
CA LEU A 15 -21.32 -12.40 -9.79
C LEU A 15 -22.75 -12.34 -9.28
N LYS A 16 -23.30 -13.46 -8.80
CA LYS A 16 -24.66 -13.51 -8.27
C LYS A 16 -24.85 -12.60 -7.04
N ILE A 17 -23.90 -12.63 -6.09
CA ILE A 17 -23.96 -11.83 -4.88
C ILE A 17 -23.75 -10.35 -5.21
N LEU A 18 -22.73 -10.05 -6.01
CA LEU A 18 -22.35 -8.69 -6.41
C LEU A 18 -23.49 -7.98 -7.17
N ASN A 19 -24.10 -8.66 -8.15
CA ASN A 19 -25.22 -8.13 -8.91
C ASN A 19 -26.44 -7.85 -8.00
N LYS A 20 -26.77 -8.78 -7.10
CA LYS A 20 -27.88 -8.61 -6.15
C LYS A 20 -27.68 -7.40 -5.25
N ARG A 21 -26.44 -7.10 -4.87
CA ARG A 21 -26.08 -6.03 -3.95
C ARG A 21 -25.62 -4.73 -4.63
N LYS A 22 -25.50 -4.73 -5.95
CA LYS A 22 -24.95 -3.60 -6.74
C LYS A 22 -23.53 -3.22 -6.29
N LEU A 23 -22.70 -4.24 -6.03
CA LEU A 23 -21.31 -4.10 -5.61
C LEU A 23 -20.36 -4.60 -6.69
N THR A 24 -19.12 -4.22 -6.59
CA THR A 24 -18.00 -4.71 -7.41
C THR A 24 -16.85 -5.15 -6.51
N ILE A 25 -15.91 -5.93 -7.06
CA ILE A 25 -14.63 -6.28 -6.45
C ILE A 25 -13.49 -5.90 -7.40
N ASP A 26 -12.30 -5.71 -6.84
CA ASP A 26 -11.10 -5.52 -7.65
C ASP A 26 -10.77 -6.80 -8.44
N ASN A 27 -10.29 -6.60 -9.67
CA ASN A 27 -9.75 -7.69 -10.46
C ASN A 27 -8.35 -8.05 -9.94
N ASN A 28 -8.29 -9.01 -9.03
CA ASN A 28 -7.04 -9.53 -8.47
C ASN A 28 -6.91 -11.01 -8.80
N PRO A 29 -6.36 -11.37 -9.98
CA PRO A 29 -6.26 -12.75 -10.42
C PRO A 29 -5.35 -13.59 -9.51
N ARG A 30 -4.29 -13.01 -8.93
CA ARG A 30 -3.41 -13.71 -7.98
C ARG A 30 -4.16 -14.14 -6.73
N LEU A 31 -4.92 -13.22 -6.13
CA LEU A 31 -5.73 -13.54 -4.95
C LEU A 31 -6.77 -14.63 -5.27
N LEU A 32 -7.43 -14.52 -6.42
CA LEU A 32 -8.41 -15.52 -6.83
C LEU A 32 -7.76 -16.91 -7.02
N ASP A 33 -6.63 -16.98 -7.71
CA ASP A 33 -5.90 -18.24 -7.93
C ASP A 33 -5.44 -18.84 -6.59
N GLU A 34 -4.91 -18.03 -5.69
CA GLU A 34 -4.53 -18.46 -4.35
C GLU A 34 -5.72 -19.05 -3.60
N VAL A 35 -6.86 -18.37 -3.59
CA VAL A 35 -8.08 -18.84 -2.90
C VAL A 35 -8.65 -20.10 -3.54
N VAL A 36 -8.64 -20.22 -4.87
CA VAL A 36 -9.06 -21.43 -5.59
C VAL A 36 -8.23 -22.65 -5.14
N ASN A 37 -6.94 -22.45 -4.85
CA ASN A 37 -6.05 -23.51 -4.41
C ASN A 37 -6.15 -23.83 -2.91
N LEU A 38 -6.71 -22.92 -2.10
CA LEU A 38 -6.90 -23.13 -0.66
C LEU A 38 -8.18 -23.88 -0.29
N VAL A 39 -9.15 -23.99 -1.20
CA VAL A 39 -10.47 -24.57 -0.90
C VAL A 39 -10.79 -25.76 -1.81
N ASP A 40 -11.35 -26.84 -1.25
CA ASP A 40 -11.80 -28.01 -1.99
C ASP A 40 -13.28 -27.93 -2.40
N ASN A 41 -14.09 -27.30 -1.54
CA ASN A 41 -15.54 -27.16 -1.73
C ASN A 41 -15.96 -25.71 -1.46
N PRO A 42 -15.84 -24.81 -2.45
CA PRO A 42 -16.03 -23.37 -2.25
C PRO A 42 -17.48 -23.03 -1.91
N ASN A 43 -17.66 -22.29 -0.82
CA ASN A 43 -18.91 -21.69 -0.37
C ASN A 43 -18.65 -20.19 -0.12
N ILE A 44 -19.39 -19.33 -0.81
CA ILE A 44 -19.17 -17.91 -0.76
C ILE A 44 -20.05 -17.29 0.34
N LEU A 45 -19.43 -16.53 1.24
CA LEU A 45 -20.14 -15.78 2.26
C LEU A 45 -19.89 -14.30 2.07
N ILE A 46 -20.91 -13.50 2.34
CA ILE A 46 -20.79 -12.06 2.47
C ILE A 46 -20.74 -11.70 3.94
N CYS A 47 -19.65 -11.05 4.31
CA CYS A 47 -19.33 -10.59 5.65
C CYS A 47 -19.34 -9.06 5.70
N SER A 48 -19.33 -8.50 6.89
CA SER A 48 -19.27 -7.05 7.11
C SER A 48 -18.42 -6.71 8.33
N PHE A 49 -17.95 -5.47 8.37
CA PHE A 49 -17.30 -4.88 9.53
C PHE A 49 -17.99 -3.56 9.91
N ASP A 50 -17.68 -3.03 11.08
CA ASP A 50 -18.25 -1.76 11.55
C ASP A 50 -17.88 -0.61 10.60
N LYS A 51 -18.87 0.15 10.15
CA LYS A 51 -18.70 1.30 9.24
C LYS A 51 -17.73 2.37 9.74
N LYS A 52 -17.48 2.45 11.04
CA LYS A 52 -16.49 3.39 11.61
C LYS A 52 -15.11 3.25 10.97
N PHE A 53 -14.71 2.02 10.59
CA PHE A 53 -13.43 1.76 9.97
C PHE A 53 -13.30 2.31 8.53
N LEU A 54 -14.40 2.72 7.90
CA LEU A 54 -14.34 3.44 6.61
C LEU A 54 -13.69 4.83 6.73
N SER A 55 -13.44 5.31 7.94
CA SER A 55 -12.73 6.57 8.21
C SER A 55 -11.22 6.47 8.05
N ILE A 56 -10.64 5.26 8.04
CA ILE A 56 -9.21 5.07 7.79
C ILE A 56 -8.93 4.93 6.28
N PRO A 57 -7.68 5.16 5.83
CA PRO A 57 -7.33 5.01 4.42
C PRO A 57 -7.72 3.66 3.84
N LYS A 58 -8.35 3.68 2.68
CA LYS A 58 -8.86 2.47 2.02
C LYS A 58 -7.78 1.42 1.73
N GLU A 59 -6.55 1.86 1.50
CA GLU A 59 -5.43 0.98 1.22
C GLU A 59 -5.11 0.08 2.41
N ILE A 60 -5.32 0.57 3.64
CA ILE A 60 -5.20 -0.23 4.87
C ILE A 60 -6.28 -1.31 4.90
N LEU A 61 -7.53 -0.93 4.60
CA LEU A 61 -8.67 -1.88 4.56
C LEU A 61 -8.42 -2.97 3.53
N ILE A 62 -8.02 -2.58 2.31
CA ILE A 62 -7.75 -3.51 1.21
C ILE A 62 -6.62 -4.48 1.58
N LEU A 63 -5.50 -3.95 2.08
CA LEU A 63 -4.35 -4.76 2.43
C LEU A 63 -4.67 -5.76 3.56
N THR A 64 -5.33 -5.29 4.62
CA THR A 64 -5.75 -6.15 5.73
C THR A 64 -6.61 -7.31 5.25
N MET A 65 -7.55 -7.07 4.34
CA MET A 65 -8.44 -8.10 3.84
C MET A 65 -7.75 -9.02 2.83
N GLN A 66 -7.04 -8.48 1.84
CA GLN A 66 -6.46 -9.26 0.74
C GLN A 66 -5.19 -10.02 1.15
N SER A 67 -4.21 -9.32 1.73
CA SER A 67 -2.91 -9.94 1.99
C SER A 67 -2.94 -10.87 3.19
N HIS A 68 -3.60 -10.46 4.27
CA HIS A 68 -3.57 -11.19 5.53
C HIS A 68 -4.67 -12.26 5.63
N GLN A 69 -5.86 -12.01 5.05
CA GLN A 69 -7.02 -12.88 5.26
C GLN A 69 -7.52 -13.57 3.98
N LYS A 70 -7.00 -13.19 2.80
CA LYS A 70 -7.43 -13.71 1.49
C LYS A 70 -8.92 -13.45 1.21
N TYR A 71 -9.42 -12.30 1.68
CA TYR A 71 -10.79 -11.84 1.45
C TYR A 71 -10.86 -10.84 0.30
N PHE A 72 -12.05 -10.66 -0.24
CA PHE A 72 -12.31 -9.77 -1.37
C PHE A 72 -13.11 -8.56 -0.88
N PRO A 73 -12.45 -7.37 -0.72
CA PRO A 73 -13.15 -6.14 -0.40
C PRO A 73 -14.13 -5.78 -1.51
N THR A 74 -15.26 -5.18 -1.14
CA THR A 74 -16.25 -4.75 -2.11
C THR A 74 -16.29 -3.23 -2.24
N PHE A 75 -16.73 -2.78 -3.42
CA PHE A 75 -16.83 -1.38 -3.78
C PHE A 75 -18.23 -1.07 -4.30
N ASP A 76 -18.69 0.13 -4.08
CA ASP A 76 -19.95 0.65 -4.63
C ASP A 76 -19.81 1.05 -6.12
N ASN A 77 -20.91 1.50 -6.72
CA ASN A 77 -20.95 1.93 -8.11
C ASN A 77 -20.08 3.18 -8.41
N LYS A 78 -19.59 3.87 -7.36
CA LYS A 78 -18.68 5.02 -7.46
C LYS A 78 -17.22 4.60 -7.26
N GLY A 79 -16.94 3.30 -7.06
CA GLY A 79 -15.62 2.77 -6.77
C GLY A 79 -15.14 3.09 -5.35
N GLN A 80 -16.07 3.41 -4.42
CA GLN A 80 -15.74 3.61 -3.02
C GLN A 80 -15.81 2.29 -2.27
N ILE A 81 -14.83 2.02 -1.40
CA ILE A 81 -14.82 0.82 -0.59
C ILE A 81 -16.03 0.80 0.35
N THR A 82 -16.68 -0.35 0.44
CA THR A 82 -17.80 -0.54 1.37
C THR A 82 -17.34 -1.28 2.63
N ASN A 83 -18.23 -1.40 3.60
CA ASN A 83 -17.97 -2.20 4.80
C ASN A 83 -18.35 -3.69 4.62
N GLU A 84 -18.58 -4.13 3.40
CA GLU A 84 -18.86 -5.54 3.08
C GLU A 84 -17.66 -6.16 2.36
N PHE A 85 -17.47 -7.46 2.54
CA PHE A 85 -16.41 -8.22 1.86
C PHE A 85 -16.87 -9.65 1.62
N LEU A 86 -16.27 -10.29 0.62
CA LEU A 86 -16.54 -11.69 0.31
C LEU A 86 -15.42 -12.57 0.83
N ILE A 87 -15.80 -13.71 1.36
CA ILE A 87 -14.90 -14.80 1.71
C ILE A 87 -15.30 -16.08 1.00
N VAL A 88 -14.33 -16.95 0.79
CA VAL A 88 -14.56 -18.30 0.26
C VAL A 88 -14.26 -19.29 1.36
N ALA A 89 -15.31 -19.92 1.88
CA ALA A 89 -15.22 -20.92 2.94
C ALA A 89 -15.23 -22.33 2.33
N ASN A 90 -14.65 -23.31 3.03
CA ASN A 90 -14.61 -24.70 2.59
C ASN A 90 -15.87 -25.49 2.99
N LYS A 91 -16.75 -24.89 3.78
CA LYS A 91 -18.00 -25.49 4.28
C LYS A 91 -19.15 -24.50 4.19
N LYS A 92 -20.37 -25.05 4.08
CA LYS A 92 -21.58 -24.24 4.26
C LYS A 92 -21.66 -23.70 5.68
N ASP A 93 -22.07 -22.47 5.82
CA ASP A 93 -22.24 -21.79 7.11
C ASP A 93 -23.70 -21.85 7.58
N GLU A 94 -24.14 -23.05 7.96
CA GLU A 94 -25.54 -23.31 8.34
C GLU A 94 -25.96 -22.54 9.61
N LYS A 95 -25.00 -22.28 10.51
CA LYS A 95 -25.24 -21.63 11.80
C LYS A 95 -24.72 -20.17 11.86
N GLY A 96 -24.17 -19.65 10.77
CA GLY A 96 -23.57 -18.32 10.73
C GLY A 96 -22.24 -18.17 11.49
N LEU A 97 -21.68 -19.26 12.01
CA LEU A 97 -20.48 -19.23 12.85
C LEU A 97 -19.21 -18.90 12.07
N ILE A 98 -19.13 -19.35 10.81
CA ILE A 98 -17.99 -19.03 9.93
C ILE A 98 -18.00 -17.55 9.63
N LYS A 99 -19.14 -16.99 9.25
CA LYS A 99 -19.32 -15.55 9.03
C LYS A 99 -18.91 -14.74 10.26
N ILE A 100 -19.49 -15.02 11.40
CA ILE A 100 -19.21 -14.31 12.68
C ILE A 100 -17.72 -14.40 13.04
N GLY A 101 -17.10 -15.57 12.88
CA GLY A 101 -15.67 -15.75 13.13
C GLY A 101 -14.78 -14.88 12.25
N ASN A 102 -15.08 -14.82 10.96
CA ASN A 102 -14.30 -14.01 10.00
C ASN A 102 -14.53 -12.50 10.19
N GLU A 103 -15.76 -12.07 10.48
CA GLU A 103 -16.06 -10.67 10.83
C GLU A 103 -15.28 -10.22 12.06
N ARG A 104 -15.23 -11.03 13.11
CA ARG A 104 -14.46 -10.75 14.33
C ARG A 104 -12.96 -10.63 14.06
N VAL A 105 -12.40 -11.50 13.21
CA VAL A 105 -10.97 -11.43 12.86
C VAL A 105 -10.66 -10.13 12.12
N VAL A 106 -11.48 -9.74 11.15
CA VAL A 106 -11.30 -8.48 10.42
C VAL A 106 -11.42 -7.29 11.36
N GLU A 107 -12.44 -7.25 12.23
CA GLU A 107 -12.63 -6.15 13.17
C GLU A 107 -11.45 -5.98 14.13
N ALA A 108 -10.87 -7.08 14.63
CA ALA A 108 -9.68 -7.01 15.47
C ALA A 108 -8.51 -6.38 14.74
N ARG A 109 -8.22 -6.83 13.52
CA ARG A 109 -7.15 -6.29 12.67
C ARG A 109 -7.37 -4.82 12.29
N LEU A 110 -8.61 -4.45 11.97
CA LEU A 110 -8.95 -3.07 11.64
C LEU A 110 -8.87 -2.15 12.87
N SER A 111 -9.16 -2.66 14.08
CA SER A 111 -8.98 -1.90 15.32
C SER A 111 -7.51 -1.60 15.58
N ASP A 112 -6.61 -2.56 15.37
CA ASP A 112 -5.17 -2.34 15.50
C ASP A 112 -4.69 -1.31 14.46
N ALA A 113 -5.13 -1.45 13.22
CA ALA A 113 -4.77 -0.52 12.14
C ALA A 113 -5.30 0.91 12.39
N GLU A 114 -6.53 1.05 12.90
CA GLU A 114 -7.11 2.34 13.30
C GLU A 114 -6.31 2.99 14.43
N PHE A 115 -5.89 2.21 15.41
CA PHE A 115 -5.04 2.69 16.50
C PHE A 115 -3.71 3.25 15.97
N PHE A 116 -2.99 2.51 15.13
CA PHE A 116 -1.74 2.98 14.53
C PHE A 116 -1.96 4.20 13.63
N TRP A 117 -3.00 4.19 12.80
CA TRP A 117 -3.36 5.33 11.97
C TRP A 117 -3.58 6.60 12.80
N ASN A 118 -4.39 6.52 13.85
CA ASN A 118 -4.71 7.67 14.70
C ASN A 118 -3.49 8.21 15.45
N LYS A 119 -2.58 7.32 15.87
CA LYS A 119 -1.32 7.66 16.52
C LYS A 119 -0.35 8.33 15.55
N ASP A 120 -0.16 7.75 14.37
CA ASP A 120 0.90 8.16 13.45
C ASP A 120 0.56 9.42 12.64
N LYS A 121 -0.71 9.61 12.24
CA LYS A 121 -1.13 10.77 11.44
C LYS A 121 -0.86 12.11 12.11
N THR A 122 -0.76 12.15 13.43
CA THR A 122 -0.50 13.36 14.21
C THR A 122 0.98 13.65 14.43
N GLN A 123 1.88 12.70 14.10
CA GLN A 123 3.31 12.83 14.33
C GLN A 123 3.96 13.70 13.24
N ASN A 124 4.61 14.78 13.64
CA ASN A 124 5.23 15.75 12.74
C ASN A 124 6.31 15.11 11.85
N LEU A 125 6.07 15.09 10.53
CA LEU A 125 6.96 14.45 9.55
C LEU A 125 8.34 15.10 9.50
N VAL A 126 8.43 16.42 9.59
CA VAL A 126 9.72 17.13 9.57
C VAL A 126 10.59 16.73 10.76
N LYS A 127 9.99 16.66 11.96
CA LYS A 127 10.71 16.20 13.16
C LYS A 127 11.14 14.73 13.06
N LYS A 128 10.38 13.91 12.36
CA LYS A 128 10.70 12.48 12.14
C LYS A 128 11.93 12.26 11.25
N VAL A 129 12.36 13.26 10.46
CA VAL A 129 13.56 13.13 9.63
C VAL A 129 14.79 12.74 10.46
N SER A 130 14.90 13.23 11.69
CA SER A 130 16.02 12.87 12.59
C SER A 130 16.01 11.40 12.98
N LYS A 131 14.85 10.74 13.02
CA LYS A 131 14.73 9.29 13.34
C LYS A 131 15.31 8.41 12.24
N LEU A 132 15.39 8.89 11.01
CA LEU A 132 15.99 8.16 9.89
C LEU A 132 17.49 7.90 10.08
N LYS A 133 18.16 8.59 11.01
CA LYS A 133 19.57 8.35 11.38
C LYS A 133 19.79 6.98 12.04
N SER A 134 18.77 6.44 12.70
CA SER A 134 18.83 5.11 13.33
C SER A 134 18.44 3.96 12.40
N MET A 135 18.00 4.27 11.17
CA MET A 135 17.56 3.28 10.20
C MET A 135 18.61 3.10 9.11
N SER A 136 19.26 1.94 9.08
CA SER A 136 20.21 1.60 8.01
C SER A 136 19.47 1.52 6.67
N PHE A 137 20.00 2.17 5.63
CA PHE A 137 19.50 1.99 4.26
C PHE A 137 20.17 0.76 3.64
N PHE A 138 21.47 0.80 3.48
CA PHE A 138 22.25 -0.32 2.97
C PHE A 138 23.71 -0.23 3.44
N LYS A 139 24.38 -1.39 3.60
CA LYS A 139 25.80 -1.42 3.99
C LYS A 139 26.65 -0.68 2.94
N GLY A 140 27.37 0.33 3.37
CA GLY A 140 28.18 1.18 2.48
C GLY A 140 27.45 2.41 1.91
N LEU A 141 26.12 2.51 2.03
CA LEU A 141 25.33 3.67 1.59
C LEU A 141 24.77 4.50 2.75
N GLY A 142 25.04 4.09 4.00
CA GLY A 142 24.65 4.79 5.20
C GLY A 142 23.21 4.51 5.63
N THR A 143 22.61 5.51 6.24
CA THR A 143 21.25 5.47 6.79
C THR A 143 20.22 6.03 5.81
N TYR A 144 18.92 5.86 6.11
CA TYR A 144 17.87 6.55 5.37
C TYR A 144 17.97 8.08 5.50
N PHE A 145 18.56 8.60 6.58
CA PHE A 145 18.87 10.01 6.69
C PHE A 145 19.88 10.45 5.62
N ASP A 146 20.97 9.69 5.44
CA ASP A 146 21.96 9.98 4.40
C ASP A 146 21.34 9.91 3.01
N LYS A 147 20.48 8.91 2.76
CA LYS A 147 19.72 8.79 1.51
C LYS A 147 18.88 10.03 1.23
N VAL A 148 18.05 10.48 2.17
CA VAL A 148 17.20 11.66 1.93
C VAL A 148 18.01 12.94 1.77
N GLN A 149 19.22 13.07 2.36
CA GLN A 149 20.10 14.19 2.10
C GLN A 149 20.66 14.20 0.67
N ARG A 150 21.03 13.02 0.14
CA ARG A 150 21.43 12.88 -1.27
C ARG A 150 20.26 13.17 -2.21
N MET A 151 19.10 12.59 -1.92
CA MET A 151 17.87 12.82 -2.68
C MET A 151 17.47 14.29 -2.70
N ARG A 152 17.61 15.02 -1.59
CA ARG A 152 17.32 16.45 -1.53
C ARG A 152 18.21 17.25 -2.51
N LYS A 153 19.52 17.00 -2.51
CA LYS A 153 20.46 17.67 -3.43
C LYS A 153 20.16 17.33 -4.89
N LEU A 154 19.99 16.06 -5.20
CA LEU A 154 19.67 15.58 -6.55
C LEU A 154 18.32 16.11 -7.03
N GLY A 155 17.30 16.05 -6.17
CA GLY A 155 15.96 16.56 -6.48
C GLY A 155 15.96 18.07 -6.78
N GLY A 156 16.77 18.85 -6.07
CA GLY A 156 16.98 20.27 -6.37
C GLY A 156 17.55 20.51 -7.78
N MET A 157 18.49 19.68 -8.23
CA MET A 157 19.03 19.74 -9.61
C MET A 157 17.97 19.36 -10.63
N ILE A 158 17.24 18.27 -10.39
CA ILE A 158 16.15 17.81 -11.30
C ILE A 158 15.02 18.84 -11.37
N SER A 159 14.73 19.57 -10.29
CA SER A 159 13.69 20.60 -10.30
C SER A 159 14.02 21.77 -11.19
N ASP A 160 15.29 22.13 -11.30
CA ASP A 160 15.79 23.20 -12.19
C ASP A 160 15.55 22.80 -13.66
N GLU A 161 15.82 21.55 -14.04
CA GLU A 161 15.58 21.01 -15.39
C GLU A 161 14.07 20.89 -15.72
N LEU A 162 13.24 20.58 -14.74
CA LEU A 162 11.79 20.45 -14.94
C LEU A 162 11.03 21.76 -14.81
N LEU A 163 11.70 22.87 -14.49
CA LEU A 163 11.13 24.20 -14.26
C LEU A 163 10.02 24.20 -13.21
N ILE A 164 10.22 23.47 -12.10
CA ILE A 164 9.30 23.40 -10.96
C ILE A 164 9.93 23.91 -9.68
N SER A 165 9.14 24.18 -8.63
CA SER A 165 9.63 24.71 -7.37
C SER A 165 10.64 23.76 -6.71
N LYS A 166 11.89 24.22 -6.63
CA LYS A 166 13.00 23.54 -5.96
C LYS A 166 12.71 23.29 -4.48
N GLU A 167 12.17 24.27 -3.80
CA GLU A 167 11.83 24.18 -2.38
C GLU A 167 10.84 23.05 -2.10
N LYS A 168 9.81 22.90 -2.95
CA LYS A 168 8.83 21.82 -2.82
C LYS A 168 9.44 20.44 -3.08
N VAL A 169 10.32 20.33 -4.08
CA VAL A 169 11.01 19.05 -4.38
C VAL A 169 11.96 18.68 -3.25
N GLU A 170 12.77 19.64 -2.77
CA GLU A 170 13.70 19.40 -1.66
C GLU A 170 12.97 19.04 -0.37
N LEU A 171 11.84 19.68 -0.07
CA LEU A 171 11.02 19.35 1.08
C LEU A 171 10.43 17.92 0.94
N SER A 172 9.87 17.60 -0.24
CA SER A 172 9.36 16.25 -0.54
C SER A 172 10.44 15.18 -0.32
N ALA A 173 11.62 15.40 -0.89
CA ALA A 173 12.76 14.48 -0.75
C ALA A 173 13.21 14.32 0.70
N SER A 174 13.15 15.39 1.50
CA SER A 174 13.56 15.35 2.91
C SER A 174 12.64 14.50 3.77
N ILE A 175 11.33 14.51 3.50
CA ILE A 175 10.33 13.86 4.36
C ILE A 175 9.75 12.57 3.79
N CYS A 176 10.04 12.22 2.52
CA CYS A 176 9.38 11.12 1.80
C CYS A 176 9.62 9.72 2.42
N LYS A 177 10.67 9.53 3.21
CA LYS A 177 10.97 8.25 3.88
C LYS A 177 10.59 8.25 5.36
N THR A 178 9.98 9.33 5.88
CA THR A 178 9.68 9.43 7.32
C THR A 178 8.54 8.53 7.77
N ASP A 179 7.69 8.08 6.87
CA ASP A 179 6.65 7.10 7.14
C ASP A 179 7.21 5.72 7.53
N LEU A 180 8.42 5.38 7.09
CA LEU A 180 9.14 4.16 7.54
C LEU A 180 9.35 4.13 9.06
N THR A 181 9.30 5.29 9.73
CA THR A 181 9.42 5.40 11.19
C THR A 181 8.08 5.32 11.92
N SER A 182 6.99 5.03 11.21
CA SER A 182 5.64 4.88 11.78
C SER A 182 5.38 3.44 12.19
N ASP A 183 4.56 3.26 13.22
CA ASP A 183 4.14 1.92 13.64
C ASP A 183 3.26 1.28 12.56
N LEU A 184 2.46 2.09 11.87
CA LEU A 184 1.58 1.62 10.79
C LEU A 184 2.37 1.01 9.62
N VAL A 185 3.44 1.67 9.15
CA VAL A 185 4.29 1.11 8.09
C VAL A 185 5.16 -0.03 8.62
N GLY A 186 5.48 -0.04 9.91
CA GLY A 186 6.12 -1.18 10.57
C GLY A 186 5.26 -2.45 10.50
N GLU A 187 3.95 -2.33 10.71
CA GLU A 187 2.98 -3.44 10.62
C GLU A 187 2.59 -3.75 9.17
N PHE A 188 2.52 -2.74 8.30
CA PHE A 188 2.12 -2.85 6.89
C PHE A 188 3.19 -2.25 5.96
N PRO A 189 4.33 -2.92 5.75
CA PRO A 189 5.45 -2.40 4.93
C PRO A 189 5.07 -2.05 3.49
N GLU A 190 4.07 -2.73 2.94
CA GLU A 190 3.57 -2.49 1.58
C GLU A 190 2.91 -1.11 1.41
N LEU A 191 2.58 -0.45 2.52
CA LEU A 191 1.97 0.88 2.53
C LEU A 191 2.99 2.02 2.62
N GLN A 192 4.29 1.73 2.59
CA GLN A 192 5.33 2.77 2.54
C GLN A 192 5.11 3.70 1.33
N GLY A 193 5.35 4.98 1.53
CA GLY A 193 5.03 6.03 0.56
C GLY A 193 3.55 6.41 0.54
N ILE A 194 2.65 5.44 0.47
CA ILE A 194 1.20 5.67 0.49
C ILE A 194 0.81 6.35 1.81
N MET A 195 1.27 5.81 2.93
CA MET A 195 1.00 6.40 4.25
C MET A 195 1.71 7.75 4.44
N GLY A 196 2.93 7.89 3.94
CA GLY A 196 3.63 9.19 3.90
C GLY A 196 2.79 10.27 3.20
N GLY A 197 2.17 9.92 2.07
CA GLY A 197 1.23 10.79 1.36
C GLY A 197 0.00 11.16 2.20
N TYR A 198 -0.62 10.21 2.88
CA TYR A 198 -1.76 10.48 3.76
C TYR A 198 -1.38 11.33 4.98
N PHE A 199 -0.25 11.02 5.64
CA PHE A 199 0.23 11.80 6.78
C PHE A 199 0.53 13.24 6.38
N SER A 200 1.13 13.45 5.20
CA SER A 200 1.43 14.80 4.71
C SER A 200 0.17 15.60 4.41
N ILE A 201 -0.85 15.00 3.79
CA ILE A 201 -2.16 15.64 3.60
C ILE A 201 -2.78 16.03 4.94
N HIS A 202 -2.76 15.12 5.91
CA HIS A 202 -3.34 15.37 7.24
C HIS A 202 -2.65 16.51 7.98
N GLN A 203 -1.35 16.73 7.74
CA GLN A 203 -0.55 17.81 8.33
C GLN A 203 -0.59 19.11 7.52
N GLY A 204 -1.40 19.19 6.47
CA GLY A 204 -1.60 20.40 5.68
C GLY A 204 -0.48 20.72 4.67
N PHE A 205 0.35 19.73 4.32
CA PHE A 205 1.31 19.91 3.23
C PHE A 205 0.61 20.11 1.89
N ASP A 206 1.30 20.80 0.99
CA ASP A 206 0.83 21.03 -0.38
C ASP A 206 0.47 19.71 -1.07
N LYS A 207 -0.59 19.75 -1.90
CA LYS A 207 -1.10 18.54 -2.61
C LYS A 207 -0.07 17.91 -3.54
N ASP A 208 0.79 18.71 -4.18
CA ASP A 208 1.83 18.21 -5.07
C ASP A 208 2.92 17.49 -4.26
N ILE A 209 3.29 18.02 -3.09
CA ILE A 209 4.22 17.36 -2.13
C ILE A 209 3.65 16.02 -1.69
N SER A 210 2.40 16.03 -1.24
CA SER A 210 1.74 14.82 -0.72
C SER A 210 1.59 13.74 -1.79
N LEU A 211 1.25 14.14 -3.01
CA LEU A 211 1.15 13.22 -4.14
C LEU A 211 2.53 12.66 -4.52
N ALA A 212 3.55 13.51 -4.58
CA ALA A 212 4.92 13.07 -4.88
C ALA A 212 5.41 12.03 -3.86
N ILE A 213 5.18 12.26 -2.56
CA ILE A 213 5.52 11.30 -1.51
C ILE A 213 4.78 9.97 -1.73
N ARG A 214 3.48 10.02 -2.05
CA ARG A 214 2.67 8.84 -2.29
C ARG A 214 3.15 8.03 -3.49
N GLU A 215 3.62 8.69 -4.54
CA GLU A 215 4.00 8.08 -5.83
C GLU A 215 5.51 7.83 -5.97
N GLN A 216 6.32 8.10 -4.94
CA GLN A 216 7.79 8.05 -5.00
C GLN A 216 8.36 6.72 -5.47
N TYR A 217 7.67 5.62 -5.18
CA TYR A 217 8.11 4.27 -5.56
C TYR A 217 7.64 3.85 -6.96
N LEU A 218 6.70 4.58 -7.58
CA LEU A 218 6.23 4.25 -8.93
C LEU A 218 7.30 4.54 -10.01
N PRO A 219 7.36 3.75 -11.09
CA PRO A 219 6.70 2.46 -11.25
C PRO A 219 7.34 1.39 -10.39
N ILE A 220 6.53 0.44 -9.89
CA ILE A 220 7.01 -0.69 -9.07
C ILE A 220 7.41 -1.89 -9.96
N GLY A 221 6.86 -1.97 -11.17
CA GLY A 221 7.12 -3.03 -12.14
C GLY A 221 6.62 -2.65 -13.53
N LEU A 222 6.81 -3.53 -14.50
CA LEU A 222 6.54 -3.27 -15.93
C LEU A 222 5.10 -2.82 -16.21
N ASP A 223 4.12 -3.40 -15.53
CA ASP A 223 2.70 -3.08 -15.71
C ASP A 223 2.19 -2.00 -14.72
N SER A 224 3.10 -1.41 -13.96
CA SER A 224 2.78 -0.42 -12.94
C SER A 224 2.46 0.94 -13.57
N LYS A 225 1.60 1.71 -12.88
CA LYS A 225 1.35 3.11 -13.24
C LYS A 225 2.64 3.92 -13.17
N ILE A 226 2.77 4.88 -14.07
CA ILE A 226 3.87 5.85 -14.10
C ILE A 226 3.37 7.16 -13.50
N PRO A 227 4.17 7.85 -12.65
CA PRO A 227 3.85 9.19 -12.19
C PRO A 227 3.64 10.14 -13.37
N LYS A 228 2.58 10.97 -13.30
CA LYS A 228 2.25 11.91 -14.39
C LYS A 228 2.50 13.38 -14.03
N LYS A 229 2.50 13.70 -12.73
CA LYS A 229 2.74 15.06 -12.25
C LYS A 229 4.24 15.32 -12.10
N SER A 230 4.69 16.50 -12.51
CA SER A 230 6.13 16.84 -12.53
C SER A 230 6.80 16.66 -11.16
N PHE A 231 6.14 17.00 -10.05
CA PHE A 231 6.68 16.77 -8.71
C PHE A 231 6.81 15.28 -8.37
N SER A 232 5.82 14.46 -8.73
CA SER A 232 5.89 13.01 -8.56
C SER A 232 6.98 12.38 -9.41
N VAL A 233 7.12 12.83 -10.67
CA VAL A 233 8.20 12.40 -11.57
C VAL A 233 9.55 12.76 -10.97
N ALA A 234 9.73 14.02 -10.55
CA ALA A 234 10.98 14.50 -9.94
C ALA A 234 11.40 13.63 -8.76
N LEU A 235 10.49 13.39 -7.80
CA LEU A 235 10.80 12.62 -6.60
C LEU A 235 11.07 11.14 -6.92
N SER A 236 10.26 10.53 -7.78
CA SER A 236 10.44 9.14 -8.20
C SER A 236 11.77 8.91 -8.93
N VAL A 237 12.11 9.78 -9.86
CA VAL A 237 13.39 9.73 -10.59
C VAL A 237 14.57 9.94 -9.63
N THR A 238 14.44 10.90 -8.71
CA THR A 238 15.45 11.17 -7.68
C THR A 238 15.74 9.95 -6.82
N ASP A 239 14.71 9.24 -6.34
CA ASP A 239 14.89 8.04 -5.50
C ASP A 239 15.57 6.91 -6.26
N LYS A 240 15.17 6.71 -7.53
CA LYS A 240 15.74 5.65 -8.40
C LYS A 240 17.18 5.94 -8.79
N ILE A 241 17.50 7.19 -9.16
CA ILE A 241 18.88 7.57 -9.50
C ILE A 241 19.78 7.45 -8.27
N ASP A 242 19.36 7.93 -7.08
CA ASP A 242 20.16 7.77 -5.86
C ASP A 242 20.45 6.30 -5.57
N SER A 243 19.44 5.43 -5.73
CA SER A 243 19.61 3.99 -5.51
C SER A 243 20.55 3.37 -6.54
N LEU A 244 20.31 3.61 -7.83
CA LEU A 244 21.14 3.06 -8.90
C LEU A 244 22.62 3.49 -8.76
N VAL A 245 22.86 4.80 -8.66
CA VAL A 245 24.23 5.33 -8.54
C VAL A 245 24.89 4.83 -7.25
N GLY A 246 24.13 4.77 -6.15
CA GLY A 246 24.62 4.26 -4.88
C GLY A 246 25.06 2.80 -4.97
N PHE A 247 24.20 1.91 -5.46
CA PHE A 247 24.52 0.47 -5.57
C PHE A 247 25.67 0.21 -6.53
N PHE A 248 25.70 0.83 -7.71
CA PHE A 248 26.84 0.71 -8.61
C PHE A 248 28.13 1.28 -8.01
N GLY A 249 28.04 2.37 -7.24
CA GLY A 249 29.18 3.00 -6.56
C GLY A 249 29.85 2.12 -5.50
N ILE A 250 29.10 1.24 -4.86
CA ILE A 250 29.64 0.25 -3.91
C ILE A 250 29.84 -1.14 -4.53
N ASN A 251 29.75 -1.23 -5.88
CA ASN A 251 29.91 -2.45 -6.66
C ASN A 251 28.86 -3.54 -6.37
N GLU A 252 27.71 -3.16 -5.79
CA GLU A 252 26.54 -4.03 -5.68
C GLU A 252 25.71 -3.93 -6.97
N LYS A 253 25.81 -4.96 -7.79
CA LYS A 253 25.10 -4.99 -9.09
C LYS A 253 23.89 -5.90 -8.99
N PRO A 254 22.72 -5.50 -9.53
CA PRO A 254 21.59 -6.39 -9.62
C PRO A 254 21.94 -7.63 -10.43
N THR A 255 21.48 -8.79 -9.98
CA THR A 255 21.59 -10.06 -10.70
C THR A 255 20.21 -10.53 -11.11
N SER A 256 20.12 -11.53 -12.01
CA SER A 256 18.84 -12.10 -12.46
C SER A 256 17.97 -12.67 -11.31
N SER A 257 18.57 -12.94 -10.16
CA SER A 257 17.88 -13.52 -8.99
C SER A 257 17.88 -12.62 -7.76
N LYS A 258 18.60 -11.50 -7.76
CA LYS A 258 18.68 -10.54 -6.65
C LYS A 258 18.81 -9.13 -7.18
N ASP A 259 17.80 -8.33 -6.92
CA ASP A 259 17.88 -6.90 -7.06
C ASP A 259 18.04 -6.27 -5.65
N PRO A 260 19.18 -5.63 -5.33
CA PRO A 260 19.39 -5.02 -4.02
C PRO A 260 18.52 -3.79 -3.76
N SER A 261 17.76 -3.33 -4.76
CA SER A 261 16.85 -2.18 -4.67
C SER A 261 15.39 -2.55 -4.39
N LEU A 262 15.07 -3.85 -4.38
CA LEU A 262 13.73 -4.39 -4.14
C LEU A 262 13.52 -4.83 -2.69
#